data_639a95725b4cca36e880540557caff2e
#
_entry.id   639a95725b4cca36e880540557caff2e
#
_cell.length_a   1.000
_cell.length_b   1.000
_cell.length_c   1.000
_cell.angle_alpha   90.00
_cell.angle_beta   90.00
_cell.angle_gamma   90.00
#
_symmetry.space_group_name_H-M   'P 1'
#
loop_
_entity.id
_entity.type
_entity.pdbx_description
1 polymer ?
#
loop_
_entity_poly.entity_id
_entity_poly.type
_entity_poly.pdbx_seq_one_letter_code
_entity_poly.pdbx_strand_id
1 'polypeptide(L)'
;LYTAMSLNGLLKDIICRPRPFLNDEFSDLRYVKVKGLLVDTEHLSSSWSFPSGHSQTAGSIYGSLINGRKLGIKVCGIAVILLVMLSRVYLGVHYPTDTIVGAVLGLLCAWVCGLLFRRFYQHRLLLMAAAVLLSGLMLLVSPSGDSVKTLAMGVGAVLGMWLEDGLVEFRSANGFFGGALRLVVGFVLIMAIRIGLKALLPDMMWCLSLIHI
;
A
#
# COMPACT_ATOMS: atom_id res chain seq x y z
N LEU A 1 -6.90 1.50 1.83
CA LEU A 1 -5.52 1.28 1.39
C LEU A 1 -4.83 2.60 1.03
N TYR A 2 -5.33 3.36 0.06
CA TYR A 2 -4.74 4.59 -0.43
C TYR A 2 -4.39 5.59 0.70
N THR A 3 -5.36 5.94 1.54
CA THR A 3 -5.15 6.84 2.69
C THR A 3 -4.12 6.31 3.69
N ALA A 4 -4.05 4.99 3.87
CA ALA A 4 -3.06 4.38 4.73
C ALA A 4 -1.64 4.54 4.17
N MET A 5 -1.45 4.38 2.86
CA MET A 5 -0.15 4.57 2.21
C MET A 5 0.31 6.04 2.26
N SER A 6 -0.60 6.98 1.99
CA SER A 6 -0.30 8.43 2.10
C SER A 6 0.14 8.81 3.51
N LEU A 7 -0.59 8.34 4.52
CA LEU A 7 -0.26 8.57 5.93
C LEU A 7 1.08 7.92 6.32
N ASN A 8 1.39 6.74 5.76
CA ASN A 8 2.67 6.07 6.01
C ASN A 8 3.85 6.90 5.52
N GLY A 9 3.80 7.41 4.29
CA GLY A 9 4.84 8.25 3.73
C GLY A 9 5.09 9.48 4.59
N LEU A 10 4.04 10.23 4.93
CA LEU A 10 4.13 11.41 5.77
C LEU A 10 4.76 11.11 7.14
N LEU A 11 4.32 10.06 7.83
CA LEU A 11 4.85 9.72 9.16
C LEU A 11 6.30 9.26 9.11
N LYS A 12 6.73 8.58 8.05
CA LYS A 12 8.12 8.22 7.84
C LYS A 12 9.04 9.43 7.78
N ASP A 13 8.63 10.43 7.02
CA ASP A 13 9.45 11.62 6.80
C ASP A 13 9.42 12.61 7.98
N ILE A 14 8.38 12.54 8.83
CA ILE A 14 8.32 13.32 10.09
C ILE A 14 9.17 12.66 11.18
N ILE A 15 9.09 11.33 11.34
CA ILE A 15 9.69 10.62 12.48
C ILE A 15 11.14 10.23 12.21
N CYS A 16 11.51 9.99 10.95
CA CYS A 16 12.88 9.73 10.49
C CYS A 16 13.61 8.65 11.31
N ARG A 17 12.93 7.57 11.69
CA ARG A 17 13.54 6.51 12.49
C ARG A 17 14.43 5.61 11.62
N PRO A 18 15.74 5.43 11.97
CA PRO A 18 16.61 4.52 11.23
C PRO A 18 16.13 3.06 11.37
N ARG A 19 16.46 2.23 10.39
CA ARG A 19 16.12 0.81 10.44
C ARG A 19 17.04 0.04 11.40
N PRO A 20 16.58 -1.10 11.98
CA PRO A 20 17.36 -1.87 12.93
C PRO A 20 18.75 -2.28 12.41
N PHE A 21 18.87 -2.66 11.13
CA PHE A 21 20.13 -3.09 10.53
C PHE A 21 21.14 -1.95 10.24
N LEU A 22 20.70 -0.69 10.36
CA LEU A 22 21.56 0.51 10.22
C LEU A 22 22.02 1.05 11.57
N ASN A 23 21.55 0.51 12.68
CA ASN A 23 21.87 1.03 14.01
C ASN A 23 22.96 0.16 14.65
N ASP A 24 24.14 0.76 14.86
CA ASP A 24 25.32 0.07 15.42
C ASP A 24 25.09 -0.48 16.84
N GLU A 25 24.21 0.15 17.64
CA GLU A 25 23.84 -0.34 18.97
C GLU A 25 23.18 -1.74 18.96
N PHE A 26 22.59 -2.14 17.82
CA PHE A 26 21.95 -3.45 17.64
C PHE A 26 22.81 -4.43 16.82
N SER A 27 24.01 -4.04 16.41
CA SER A 27 24.93 -4.91 15.67
C SER A 27 25.35 -6.15 16.49
N ASP A 28 25.43 -6.02 17.82
CA ASP A 28 25.75 -7.10 18.75
C ASP A 28 24.56 -8.03 19.05
N LEU A 29 23.37 -7.53 18.99
CA LEU A 29 22.17 -8.35 18.96
C LEU A 29 22.05 -8.89 17.54
N ARG A 30 22.82 -9.92 17.19
CA ARG A 30 22.80 -10.66 15.93
C ARG A 30 21.39 -10.74 15.34
N TYR A 31 20.91 -9.60 14.84
CA TYR A 31 19.86 -9.63 13.84
C TYR A 31 20.48 -10.41 12.69
N VAL A 32 20.14 -11.67 12.66
CA VAL A 32 20.65 -12.62 11.69
C VAL A 32 20.43 -11.95 10.34
N LYS A 33 21.49 -11.36 9.77
CA LYS A 33 21.54 -11.20 8.33
C LYS A 33 21.30 -12.61 7.83
N VAL A 34 20.09 -12.91 7.44
CA VAL A 34 19.77 -14.19 6.85
C VAL A 34 20.54 -14.18 5.53
N LYS A 35 21.78 -14.69 5.60
CA LYS A 35 22.65 -14.86 4.44
C LYS A 35 21.83 -15.68 3.44
N GLY A 36 21.45 -15.07 2.34
CA GLY A 36 20.70 -15.71 1.28
C GLY A 36 19.23 -15.32 1.13
N LEU A 37 18.64 -14.52 2.03
CA LEU A 37 17.34 -13.92 1.74
C LEU A 37 17.56 -12.69 0.84
N LEU A 38 16.82 -12.63 -0.28
CA LEU A 38 16.84 -11.54 -1.27
C LEU A 38 16.18 -10.27 -0.69
N VAL A 39 16.72 -9.74 0.42
CA VAL A 39 16.34 -8.43 0.93
C VAL A 39 17.35 -7.45 0.39
N ASP A 40 16.93 -6.63 -0.56
CA ASP A 40 17.72 -5.52 -1.08
C ASP A 40 17.88 -4.45 0.01
N THR A 41 18.98 -4.58 0.77
CA THR A 41 19.29 -3.67 1.87
C THR A 41 19.75 -2.30 1.36
N GLU A 42 20.26 -2.20 0.13
CA GLU A 42 20.67 -0.92 -0.46
C GLU A 42 19.45 -0.05 -0.75
N HIS A 43 18.42 -0.64 -1.34
CA HIS A 43 17.17 0.08 -1.59
C HIS A 43 16.41 0.41 -0.29
N LEU A 44 16.47 -0.46 0.71
CA LEU A 44 15.84 -0.24 2.02
C LEU A 44 16.58 0.80 2.87
N SER A 45 17.88 0.98 2.68
CA SER A 45 18.69 1.97 3.43
C SER A 45 18.24 3.41 3.16
N SER A 46 17.64 3.67 2.00
CA SER A 46 17.11 4.99 1.63
C SER A 46 15.74 5.33 2.23
N SER A 47 15.11 4.42 2.99
CA SER A 47 13.77 4.63 3.55
C SER A 47 13.72 4.40 5.07
N TRP A 48 12.93 5.24 5.77
CA TRP A 48 12.77 5.19 7.22
C TRP A 48 12.01 3.93 7.71
N SER A 49 12.26 3.56 8.97
CA SER A 49 11.69 2.37 9.57
C SER A 49 10.23 2.54 10.03
N PHE A 50 9.91 3.66 10.67
CA PHE A 50 8.62 3.87 11.34
C PHE A 50 7.66 4.74 10.51
N PRO A 51 6.39 4.36 10.41
CA PRO A 51 5.82 3.05 10.74
C PRO A 51 6.04 2.03 9.63
N SER A 52 5.84 0.73 9.92
CA SER A 52 5.98 -0.34 8.92
C SER A 52 4.88 -0.27 7.86
N GLY A 53 5.26 0.03 6.61
CA GLY A 53 4.33 0.13 5.48
C GLY A 53 3.65 -1.21 5.15
N HIS A 54 4.37 -2.33 5.22
CA HIS A 54 3.79 -3.66 4.99
C HIS A 54 2.74 -4.02 6.04
N SER A 55 3.02 -3.74 7.33
CA SER A 55 2.06 -4.00 8.40
C SER A 55 0.84 -3.08 8.28
N GLN A 56 1.03 -1.83 7.89
CA GLN A 56 -0.05 -0.87 7.67
C GLN A 56 -0.93 -1.26 6.46
N THR A 57 -0.30 -1.68 5.37
CA THR A 57 -1.01 -2.21 4.20
C THR A 57 -1.81 -3.47 4.55
N ALA A 58 -1.20 -4.43 5.27
CA ALA A 58 -1.89 -5.62 5.73
C ALA A 58 -3.08 -5.27 6.63
N GLY A 59 -2.89 -4.39 7.62
CA GLY A 59 -3.96 -3.89 8.49
C GLY A 59 -5.10 -3.26 7.69
N SER A 60 -4.79 -2.44 6.68
CA SER A 60 -5.79 -1.77 5.85
C SER A 60 -6.57 -2.75 4.96
N ILE A 61 -5.89 -3.65 4.25
CA ILE A 61 -6.52 -4.60 3.34
C ILE A 61 -7.36 -5.61 4.14
N TYR A 62 -6.73 -6.33 5.06
CA TYR A 62 -7.43 -7.38 5.81
C TYR A 62 -8.44 -6.80 6.78
N GLY A 63 -8.18 -5.61 7.37
CA GLY A 63 -9.16 -4.88 8.17
C GLY A 63 -10.44 -4.55 7.40
N SER A 64 -10.32 -4.16 6.12
CA SER A 64 -11.47 -3.93 5.24
C SER A 64 -12.20 -5.23 4.91
N LEU A 65 -11.47 -6.31 4.64
CA LEU A 65 -12.04 -7.61 4.25
C LEU A 65 -12.78 -8.31 5.39
N ILE A 66 -12.30 -8.20 6.64
CA ILE A 66 -12.90 -8.87 7.80
C ILE A 66 -14.12 -8.13 8.36
N ASN A 67 -14.32 -6.87 7.96
CA ASN A 67 -15.41 -6.05 8.47
C ASN A 67 -16.78 -6.63 8.08
N GLY A 68 -17.64 -6.91 9.06
CA GLY A 68 -18.95 -7.50 8.84
C GLY A 68 -18.95 -8.99 8.46
N ARG A 69 -17.79 -9.68 8.49
CA ARG A 69 -17.66 -11.10 8.12
C ARG A 69 -17.80 -12.06 9.31
N LYS A 70 -18.00 -13.35 8.99
CA LYS A 70 -18.06 -14.44 9.97
C LYS A 70 -16.74 -14.57 10.75
N LEU A 71 -16.80 -15.10 11.96
CA LEU A 71 -15.66 -15.22 12.89
C LEU A 71 -14.44 -15.90 12.24
N GLY A 72 -14.62 -16.98 11.49
CA GLY A 72 -13.51 -17.68 10.83
C GLY A 72 -12.71 -16.78 9.87
N ILE A 73 -13.42 -15.95 9.08
CA ILE A 73 -12.78 -14.98 8.16
C ILE A 73 -12.03 -13.90 8.95
N LYS A 74 -12.59 -13.45 10.07
CA LYS A 74 -11.91 -12.49 10.97
C LYS A 74 -10.63 -13.07 11.53
N VAL A 75 -10.68 -14.29 12.04
CA VAL A 75 -9.50 -14.99 12.57
C VAL A 75 -8.42 -15.14 11.51
N CYS A 76 -8.78 -15.60 10.29
CA CYS A 76 -7.83 -15.72 9.18
C CYS A 76 -7.21 -14.36 8.82
N GLY A 77 -8.00 -13.30 8.70
CA GLY A 77 -7.48 -11.97 8.38
C GLY A 77 -6.53 -11.42 9.44
N ILE A 78 -6.87 -11.60 10.73
CA ILE A 78 -5.99 -11.22 11.85
C ILE A 78 -4.70 -12.05 11.83
N ALA A 79 -4.80 -13.35 11.59
CA ALA A 79 -3.62 -14.23 11.50
C ALA A 79 -2.66 -13.76 10.40
N VAL A 80 -3.17 -13.36 9.22
CA VAL A 80 -2.32 -12.83 8.15
C VAL A 80 -1.66 -11.51 8.55
N ILE A 81 -2.37 -10.60 9.21
CA ILE A 81 -1.78 -9.34 9.72
C ILE A 81 -0.61 -9.66 10.67
N LEU A 82 -0.82 -10.57 11.63
CA LEU A 82 0.22 -10.99 12.58
C LEU A 82 1.42 -11.65 11.88
N LEU A 83 1.18 -12.52 10.90
CA LEU A 83 2.25 -13.14 10.11
C LEU A 83 3.08 -12.10 9.35
N VAL A 84 2.43 -11.10 8.75
CA VAL A 84 3.15 -10.00 8.09
C VAL A 84 3.98 -9.22 9.10
N MET A 85 3.43 -8.87 10.27
CA MET A 85 4.17 -8.17 11.32
C MET A 85 5.40 -8.96 11.76
N LEU A 86 5.22 -10.25 12.09
CA LEU A 86 6.30 -11.14 12.50
C LEU A 86 7.37 -11.28 11.42
N SER A 87 6.97 -11.39 10.14
CA SER A 87 7.92 -11.50 9.04
C SER A 87 8.83 -10.26 8.93
N ARG A 88 8.30 -9.06 9.18
CA ARG A 88 9.10 -7.81 9.13
C ARG A 88 10.11 -7.71 10.27
N VAL A 89 9.71 -8.15 11.47
CA VAL A 89 10.60 -8.23 12.63
C VAL A 89 11.66 -9.33 12.43
N TYR A 90 11.24 -10.52 11.96
CA TYR A 90 12.13 -11.64 11.68
C TYR A 90 13.22 -11.30 10.65
N LEU A 91 12.86 -10.55 9.60
CA LEU A 91 13.81 -10.05 8.60
C LEU A 91 14.74 -8.94 9.13
N GLY A 92 14.55 -8.45 10.34
CA GLY A 92 15.35 -7.36 10.93
C GLY A 92 15.17 -6.00 10.24
N VAL A 93 14.14 -5.82 9.42
CA VAL A 93 13.91 -4.57 8.66
C VAL A 93 13.07 -3.54 9.40
N HIS A 94 12.36 -3.96 10.46
CA HIS A 94 11.51 -3.12 11.30
C HIS A 94 11.59 -3.53 12.76
N TYR A 95 11.44 -2.57 13.67
CA TYR A 95 11.25 -2.85 15.09
C TYR A 95 9.83 -3.38 15.33
N PRO A 96 9.60 -4.15 16.43
CA PRO A 96 8.26 -4.60 16.80
C PRO A 96 7.25 -3.44 16.91
N THR A 97 7.68 -2.30 17.47
CA THR A 97 6.84 -1.09 17.59
C THR A 97 6.40 -0.54 16.23
N ASP A 98 7.26 -0.59 15.21
CA ASP A 98 6.93 -0.10 13.85
C ASP A 98 5.82 -0.95 13.24
N THR A 99 5.86 -2.27 13.45
CA THR A 99 4.88 -3.20 12.91
C THR A 99 3.55 -3.11 13.62
N ILE A 100 3.56 -2.97 14.95
CA ILE A 100 2.34 -2.80 15.77
C ILE A 100 1.63 -1.50 15.38
N VAL A 101 2.35 -0.38 15.41
CA VAL A 101 1.76 0.93 15.05
C VAL A 101 1.28 0.94 13.62
N GLY A 102 2.07 0.38 12.69
CA GLY A 102 1.66 0.23 11.30
C GLY A 102 0.33 -0.53 11.15
N ALA A 103 0.22 -1.72 11.76
CA ALA A 103 -0.99 -2.53 11.72
C ALA A 103 -2.22 -1.79 12.31
N VAL A 104 -2.05 -1.14 13.47
CA VAL A 104 -3.13 -0.36 14.11
C VAL A 104 -3.58 0.80 13.23
N LEU A 105 -2.65 1.57 12.66
CA LEU A 105 -2.97 2.65 11.72
C LEU A 105 -3.70 2.12 10.47
N GLY A 106 -3.26 0.96 9.94
CA GLY A 106 -3.94 0.31 8.82
C GLY A 106 -5.39 -0.07 9.14
N LEU A 107 -5.61 -0.70 10.31
CA LEU A 107 -6.95 -1.05 10.79
C LEU A 107 -7.84 0.18 11.01
N LEU A 108 -7.30 1.24 11.60
CA LEU A 108 -8.02 2.51 11.80
C LEU A 108 -8.41 3.14 10.45
N CYS A 109 -7.49 3.20 9.49
CA CYS A 109 -7.79 3.67 8.14
C CYS A 109 -8.90 2.83 7.48
N ALA A 110 -8.84 1.50 7.60
CA ALA A 110 -9.87 0.61 7.07
C ALA A 110 -11.24 0.89 7.70
N TRP A 111 -11.26 1.07 9.01
CA TRP A 111 -12.50 1.34 9.76
C TRP A 111 -13.09 2.71 9.40
N VAL A 112 -12.30 3.78 9.47
CA VAL A 112 -12.76 5.16 9.17
C VAL A 112 -13.21 5.28 7.72
N CYS A 113 -12.37 4.83 6.75
CA CYS A 113 -12.76 4.86 5.35
C CYS A 113 -14.01 4.00 5.09
N GLY A 114 -14.11 2.84 5.72
CA GLY A 114 -15.30 1.99 5.62
C GLY A 114 -16.58 2.65 6.15
N LEU A 115 -16.49 3.46 7.20
CA LEU A 115 -17.61 4.25 7.70
C LEU A 115 -17.98 5.38 6.72
N LEU A 116 -16.98 6.12 6.25
CA LEU A 116 -17.21 7.23 5.31
C LEU A 116 -17.81 6.74 4.00
N PHE A 117 -17.27 5.68 3.41
CA PHE A 117 -17.80 5.10 2.18
C PHE A 117 -19.22 4.56 2.35
N ARG A 118 -19.54 3.93 3.48
CA ARG A 118 -20.92 3.47 3.75
C ARG A 118 -21.91 4.63 3.93
N ARG A 119 -21.48 5.67 4.63
CA ARG A 119 -22.34 6.84 4.91
C ARG A 119 -22.58 7.71 3.68
N PHE A 120 -21.54 7.85 2.83
CA PHE A 120 -21.53 8.79 1.71
C PHE A 120 -21.24 8.09 0.38
N TYR A 121 -21.77 6.89 0.18
CA TYR A 121 -21.52 6.10 -1.02
C TYR A 121 -21.87 6.82 -2.33
N GLN A 122 -22.92 7.62 -2.31
CA GLN A 122 -23.34 8.43 -3.47
C GLN A 122 -22.30 9.47 -3.89
N HIS A 123 -21.42 9.85 -2.96
CA HIS A 123 -20.34 10.83 -3.18
C HIS A 123 -18.96 10.16 -3.22
N ARG A 124 -18.88 8.88 -3.61
CA ARG A 124 -17.64 8.09 -3.59
C ARG A 124 -16.51 8.73 -4.36
N LEU A 125 -16.82 9.32 -5.53
CA LEU A 125 -15.84 10.02 -6.36
C LEU A 125 -15.28 11.26 -5.64
N LEU A 126 -16.15 12.03 -4.99
CA LEU A 126 -15.74 13.20 -4.22
C LEU A 126 -14.86 12.81 -3.02
N LEU A 127 -15.22 11.72 -2.31
CA LEU A 127 -14.39 11.21 -1.21
C LEU A 127 -12.99 10.78 -1.68
N MET A 128 -12.91 10.10 -2.82
CA MET A 128 -11.62 9.73 -3.40
C MET A 128 -10.84 10.94 -3.89
N ALA A 129 -11.49 11.90 -4.55
CA ALA A 129 -10.85 13.13 -4.98
C ALA A 129 -10.32 13.95 -3.79
N ALA A 130 -11.07 14.04 -2.70
CA ALA A 130 -10.62 14.68 -1.46
C ALA A 130 -9.40 13.97 -0.84
N ALA A 131 -9.38 12.64 -0.84
CA ALA A 131 -8.23 11.87 -0.37
C ALA A 131 -6.99 12.10 -1.24
N VAL A 132 -7.15 12.21 -2.56
CA VAL A 132 -6.08 12.52 -3.52
C VAL A 132 -5.56 13.93 -3.31
N LEU A 133 -6.46 14.91 -3.13
CA LEU A 133 -6.08 16.29 -2.83
C LEU A 133 -5.27 16.37 -1.53
N LEU A 134 -5.74 15.69 -0.48
CA LEU A 134 -5.02 15.63 0.80
C LEU A 134 -3.62 15.01 0.63
N SER A 135 -3.49 13.95 -0.16
CA SER A 135 -2.17 13.36 -0.46
C SER A 135 -1.27 14.31 -1.26
N GLY A 136 -1.85 15.09 -2.17
CA GLY A 136 -1.12 16.15 -2.89
C GLY A 136 -0.60 17.23 -1.95
N LEU A 137 -1.39 17.65 -0.96
CA LEU A 137 -0.95 18.57 0.08
C LEU A 137 0.15 17.96 0.97
N MET A 138 0.04 16.68 1.31
CA MET A 138 1.08 15.97 2.06
C MET A 138 2.40 15.89 1.27
N LEU A 139 2.35 15.78 -0.05
CA LEU A 139 3.53 15.78 -0.91
C LEU A 139 4.31 17.12 -0.82
N LEU A 140 3.64 18.23 -0.58
CA LEU A 140 4.31 19.54 -0.39
C LEU A 140 5.14 19.57 0.89
N VAL A 141 4.74 18.79 1.90
CA VAL A 141 5.44 18.70 3.20
C VAL A 141 6.53 17.65 3.15
N SER A 142 6.30 16.56 2.40
CA SER A 142 7.17 15.37 2.36
C SER A 142 7.30 14.87 0.92
N PRO A 143 8.20 15.46 0.11
CA PRO A 143 8.40 15.09 -1.29
C PRO A 143 9.25 13.83 -1.43
N SER A 144 8.71 12.67 -1.03
CA SER A 144 9.37 11.37 -1.23
C SER A 144 8.90 10.66 -2.50
N GLY A 145 9.73 9.78 -3.05
CA GLY A 145 9.36 8.97 -4.21
C GLY A 145 8.11 8.10 -3.95
N ASP A 146 7.94 7.61 -2.71
CA ASP A 146 6.77 6.82 -2.32
C ASP A 146 5.50 7.69 -2.25
N SER A 147 5.62 8.96 -1.84
CA SER A 147 4.50 9.91 -1.84
C SER A 147 4.04 10.25 -3.26
N VAL A 148 4.98 10.41 -4.20
CA VAL A 148 4.67 10.63 -5.63
C VAL A 148 3.94 9.42 -6.24
N LYS A 149 4.44 8.20 -6.00
CA LYS A 149 3.79 6.97 -6.47
C LYS A 149 2.37 6.84 -5.92
N THR A 150 2.21 7.11 -4.63
CA THR A 150 0.89 7.05 -3.98
C THR A 150 -0.06 8.08 -4.59
N LEU A 151 0.38 9.33 -4.81
CA LEU A 151 -0.44 10.35 -5.46
C LEU A 151 -0.86 9.93 -6.87
N ALA A 152 0.08 9.44 -7.69
CA ALA A 152 -0.20 8.98 -9.05
C ALA A 152 -1.22 7.84 -9.07
N MET A 153 -1.10 6.87 -8.14
CA MET A 153 -2.08 5.78 -7.99
C MET A 153 -3.47 6.32 -7.62
N GLY A 154 -3.55 7.32 -6.75
CA GLY A 154 -4.81 7.95 -6.38
C GLY A 154 -5.47 8.70 -7.54
N VAL A 155 -4.71 9.48 -8.28
CA VAL A 155 -5.20 10.18 -9.49
C VAL A 155 -5.72 9.16 -10.50
N GLY A 156 -4.96 8.09 -10.78
CA GLY A 156 -5.39 7.01 -11.67
C GLY A 156 -6.68 6.33 -11.19
N ALA A 157 -6.84 6.11 -9.89
CA ALA A 157 -8.06 5.54 -9.32
C ALA A 157 -9.28 6.47 -9.48
N VAL A 158 -9.12 7.78 -9.25
CA VAL A 158 -10.22 8.77 -9.45
C VAL A 158 -10.62 8.84 -10.91
N LEU A 159 -9.65 8.91 -11.82
CA LEU A 159 -9.91 8.93 -13.27
C LEU A 159 -10.58 7.62 -13.72
N GLY A 160 -10.11 6.47 -13.22
CA GLY A 160 -10.72 5.17 -13.53
C GLY A 160 -12.17 5.06 -13.03
N MET A 161 -12.46 5.55 -11.82
CA MET A 161 -13.84 5.58 -11.29
C MET A 161 -14.73 6.53 -12.08
N TRP A 162 -14.21 7.69 -12.49
CA TRP A 162 -14.95 8.65 -13.31
C TRP A 162 -15.28 8.08 -14.69
N LEU A 163 -14.32 7.44 -15.35
CA LEU A 163 -14.52 6.77 -16.63
C LEU A 163 -15.50 5.59 -16.51
N GLU A 164 -15.41 4.82 -15.43
CA GLU A 164 -16.29 3.70 -15.16
C GLU A 164 -17.74 4.18 -14.99
N ASP A 165 -17.95 5.22 -14.18
CA ASP A 165 -19.29 5.77 -13.92
C ASP A 165 -19.92 6.40 -15.17
N GLY A 166 -19.11 6.99 -16.08
CA GLY A 166 -19.61 7.72 -17.25
C GLY A 166 -19.63 6.95 -18.56
N LEU A 167 -18.76 5.98 -18.78
CA LEU A 167 -18.58 5.33 -20.08
C LEU A 167 -18.75 3.81 -20.05
N VAL A 168 -18.37 3.14 -18.96
CA VAL A 168 -18.28 1.67 -18.93
C VAL A 168 -19.53 1.04 -18.33
N GLU A 169 -20.14 1.67 -17.32
CA GLU A 169 -21.29 1.15 -16.57
C GLU A 169 -21.10 -0.33 -16.20
N PHE A 170 -20.00 -0.64 -15.54
CA PHE A 170 -19.54 -2.01 -15.31
C PHE A 170 -20.60 -2.84 -14.57
N ARG A 171 -21.07 -3.90 -15.23
CA ARG A 171 -21.95 -4.92 -14.61
C ARG A 171 -21.12 -6.10 -14.13
N SER A 172 -21.41 -6.58 -12.93
CA SER A 172 -20.76 -7.78 -12.37
C SER A 172 -20.88 -8.95 -13.34
N ALA A 173 -19.81 -9.74 -13.48
CA ALA A 173 -19.83 -10.94 -14.30
C ALA A 173 -20.79 -11.97 -13.70
N ASN A 174 -21.70 -12.50 -14.51
CA ASN A 174 -22.54 -13.61 -14.12
C ASN A 174 -21.71 -14.92 -14.26
N GLY A 175 -21.26 -15.47 -13.13
CA GLY A 175 -20.58 -16.75 -13.04
C GLY A 175 -19.05 -16.69 -12.91
N PHE A 176 -18.48 -17.82 -12.47
CA PHE A 176 -17.07 -18.00 -12.18
C PHE A 176 -16.17 -17.76 -13.41
N PHE A 177 -16.53 -18.33 -14.57
CA PHE A 177 -15.74 -18.20 -15.81
C PHE A 177 -15.66 -16.75 -16.30
N GLY A 178 -16.75 -16.00 -16.26
CA GLY A 178 -16.74 -14.58 -16.64
C GLY A 178 -15.87 -13.73 -15.72
N GLY A 179 -15.88 -14.01 -14.42
CA GLY A 179 -14.99 -13.37 -13.44
C GLY A 179 -13.52 -13.72 -13.67
N ALA A 180 -13.20 -14.98 -13.86
CA ALA A 180 -11.85 -15.45 -14.12
C ALA A 180 -11.28 -14.86 -15.43
N LEU A 181 -12.07 -14.86 -16.51
CA LEU A 181 -11.66 -14.28 -17.80
C LEU A 181 -11.31 -12.79 -17.65
N ARG A 182 -12.15 -12.01 -16.94
CA ARG A 182 -11.91 -10.59 -16.70
C ARG A 182 -10.63 -10.35 -15.89
N LEU A 183 -10.36 -11.18 -14.88
CA LEU A 183 -9.11 -11.12 -14.11
C LEU A 183 -7.89 -11.37 -14.99
N VAL A 184 -7.92 -12.40 -15.83
CA VAL A 184 -6.82 -12.73 -16.73
C VAL A 184 -6.60 -11.60 -17.75
N VAL A 185 -7.67 -11.15 -18.42
CA VAL A 185 -7.57 -10.06 -19.40
C VAL A 185 -7.07 -8.77 -18.74
N GLY A 186 -7.59 -8.41 -17.56
CA GLY A 186 -7.14 -7.24 -16.82
C GLY A 186 -5.66 -7.32 -16.44
N PHE A 187 -5.21 -8.50 -15.96
CA PHE A 187 -3.80 -8.73 -15.64
C PHE A 187 -2.90 -8.63 -16.87
N VAL A 188 -3.29 -9.24 -17.99
CA VAL A 188 -2.54 -9.16 -19.25
C VAL A 188 -2.44 -7.72 -19.74
N LEU A 189 -3.54 -6.95 -19.70
CA LEU A 189 -3.53 -5.55 -20.09
C LEU A 189 -2.61 -4.70 -19.21
N ILE A 190 -2.65 -4.88 -17.87
CA ILE A 190 -1.74 -4.18 -16.95
C ILE A 190 -0.28 -4.50 -17.26
N MET A 191 0.04 -5.78 -17.51
CA MET A 191 1.40 -6.20 -17.88
C MET A 191 1.82 -5.64 -19.22
N ALA A 192 0.95 -5.64 -20.23
CA ALA A 192 1.23 -5.06 -21.54
C ALA A 192 1.49 -3.55 -21.47
N ILE A 193 0.67 -2.82 -20.73
CA ILE A 193 0.86 -1.37 -20.48
C ILE A 193 2.20 -1.13 -19.77
N ARG A 194 2.49 -1.89 -18.72
CA ARG A 194 3.74 -1.77 -17.96
C ARG A 194 4.97 -2.00 -18.86
N ILE A 195 4.96 -3.06 -19.65
CA ILE A 195 6.07 -3.41 -20.57
C ILE A 195 6.19 -2.33 -21.66
N GLY A 196 5.08 -1.92 -22.24
CA GLY A 196 5.05 -0.89 -23.28
C GLY A 196 5.57 0.47 -22.78
N LEU A 197 5.13 0.92 -21.60
CA LEU A 197 5.62 2.16 -20.99
C LEU A 197 7.11 2.08 -20.68
N LYS A 198 7.60 0.94 -20.18
CA LYS A 198 9.02 0.73 -19.91
C LYS A 198 9.86 0.77 -21.19
N ALA A 199 9.33 0.28 -22.30
CA ALA A 199 10.01 0.31 -23.59
C ALA A 199 10.01 1.70 -24.25
N LEU A 200 8.95 2.48 -24.04
CA LEU A 200 8.80 3.83 -24.61
C LEU A 200 9.52 4.92 -23.81
N LEU A 201 9.79 4.70 -22.52
CA LEU A 201 10.36 5.68 -21.60
C LEU A 201 11.63 5.15 -20.92
N PRO A 202 12.65 4.70 -21.70
CA PRO A 202 13.84 4.06 -21.14
C PRO A 202 14.72 4.99 -20.30
N ASP A 203 14.76 6.29 -20.60
CA ASP A 203 15.70 7.25 -20.01
C ASP A 203 15.10 8.21 -18.97
N MET A 204 13.81 8.16 -18.71
CA MET A 204 13.18 8.97 -17.67
C MET A 204 13.21 8.25 -16.31
N MET A 205 14.34 8.26 -15.62
CA MET A 205 14.54 7.65 -14.30
C MET A 205 13.46 8.02 -13.27
N TRP A 206 12.86 9.19 -13.38
CA TRP A 206 11.76 9.66 -12.54
C TRP A 206 10.44 8.93 -12.82
N CYS A 207 10.16 8.58 -14.07
CA CYS A 207 8.99 7.79 -14.44
C CYS A 207 9.16 6.30 -14.11
N LEU A 208 10.37 5.76 -14.12
CA LEU A 208 10.66 4.37 -13.75
C LEU A 208 10.35 4.07 -12.29
N SER A 209 10.47 5.04 -11.39
CA SER A 209 10.06 4.86 -10.00
C SER A 209 8.54 4.66 -9.84
N LEU A 210 7.73 5.13 -10.81
CA LEU A 210 6.29 4.90 -10.87
C LEU A 210 5.91 3.49 -11.35
N ILE A 211 6.84 2.79 -12.02
CA ILE A 211 6.60 1.48 -12.65
C ILE A 211 7.15 0.32 -11.80
N HIS A 212 7.87 0.61 -10.72
CA HIS A 212 8.41 -0.38 -9.77
C HIS A 212 7.39 -0.80 -8.71
N ILE A 213 6.14 -1.01 -9.11
CA ILE A 213 5.14 -1.70 -8.29
C ILE A 213 5.15 -3.18 -8.65
#